data_2702e167c83e6e71842d37e410e6c6a4
#
_entry.id   2702e167c83e6e71842d37e410e6c6a4
#
_cell.length_a   1.000
_cell.length_b   1.000
_cell.length_c   1.000
_cell.angle_alpha   90.00
_cell.angle_beta   90.00
_cell.angle_gamma   90.00
#
_symmetry.space_group_name_H-M   'P 1'
#
loop_
_entity.id
_entity.type
_entity.pdbx_description
1 polymer ?
#
loop_
_entity_poly.entity_id
_entity_poly.type
_entity_poly.pdbx_seq_one_letter_code
_entity_poly.pdbx_strand_id
1 'polypeptide(L)'
;MLATAHEKGIKIMMDLVVNHTSDEHKWFIESRKSTDNPYRDYYIWRPAKEDGSLPNNWGSCFSGPAWEYDKTTDMYFLHLFSKKQPDLNWDNPAVRQDVFDMMNWWLKKGVDGFRMDVISLISKEPGLPDKEPGINGYATFNVSANGPHVHEYLQEMRQKALNNADTITVGECSGVTLEEAKKYARSDEKELNMVFQFEHMDVDSDEKAGKWTTRKMDLRNLKKILTRWQKGLQDIAWNSLCLLYTS
;
A
#
# COMPACT_ATOMS: atom_id res chain seq x y z
N MET A 1 -27.47 0.67 5.42
CA MET A 1 -26.40 0.09 6.24
C MET A 1 -25.76 1.16 7.15
N LEU A 2 -25.12 2.24 6.62
CA LEU A 2 -24.49 3.29 7.46
C LEU A 2 -25.46 3.89 8.50
N ALA A 3 -26.61 4.39 8.07
CA ALA A 3 -27.62 4.96 8.99
C ALA A 3 -28.00 3.99 10.11
N THR A 4 -28.28 2.73 9.78
CA THR A 4 -28.65 1.71 10.77
C THR A 4 -27.52 1.38 11.75
N ALA A 5 -26.26 1.43 11.28
CA ALA A 5 -25.09 1.26 12.15
C ALA A 5 -24.97 2.44 13.12
N HIS A 6 -25.09 3.67 12.62
CA HIS A 6 -25.01 4.89 13.43
C HIS A 6 -26.14 4.99 14.46
N GLU A 7 -27.37 4.60 14.12
CA GLU A 7 -28.48 4.51 15.05
C GLU A 7 -28.18 3.59 16.26
N LYS A 8 -27.28 2.62 16.06
CA LYS A 8 -26.82 1.69 17.09
C LYS A 8 -25.50 2.11 17.75
N GLY A 9 -24.98 3.30 17.43
CA GLY A 9 -23.68 3.79 17.91
C GLY A 9 -22.47 3.08 17.32
N ILE A 10 -22.62 2.38 16.18
CA ILE A 10 -21.55 1.65 15.52
C ILE A 10 -20.96 2.52 14.41
N LYS A 11 -19.66 2.74 14.45
CA LYS A 11 -18.89 3.42 13.41
C LYS A 11 -18.48 2.43 12.32
N ILE A 12 -18.41 2.90 11.06
CA ILE A 12 -18.05 2.08 9.90
C ILE A 12 -16.75 2.60 9.29
N MET A 13 -15.72 1.76 9.35
CA MET A 13 -14.47 1.95 8.63
C MET A 13 -14.52 1.16 7.33
N MET A 14 -14.17 1.81 6.22
CA MET A 14 -14.08 1.17 4.90
C MET A 14 -12.64 0.86 4.51
N ASP A 15 -12.49 -0.19 3.72
CA ASP A 15 -11.23 -0.47 3.05
C ASP A 15 -10.99 0.51 1.90
N LEU A 16 -9.82 1.15 1.88
CA LEU A 16 -9.38 2.11 0.88
C LEU A 16 -8.22 1.50 0.09
N VAL A 17 -8.52 0.99 -1.09
CA VAL A 17 -7.54 0.38 -1.99
C VAL A 17 -7.16 1.40 -3.05
N VAL A 18 -6.00 2.03 -2.89
CA VAL A 18 -5.55 3.14 -3.73
C VAL A 18 -4.12 2.99 -4.28
N ASN A 19 -3.44 1.89 -3.95
CA ASN A 19 -2.17 1.56 -4.61
C ASN A 19 -2.40 1.08 -6.05
N HIS A 20 -3.51 0.41 -6.31
CA HIS A 20 -3.86 -0.19 -7.60
C HIS A 20 -5.37 -0.14 -7.84
N THR A 21 -5.79 -0.44 -9.05
CA THR A 21 -7.21 -0.66 -9.37
C THR A 21 -7.40 -2.05 -9.96
N SER A 22 -8.66 -2.44 -10.22
CA SER A 22 -8.93 -3.55 -11.13
C SER A 22 -8.44 -3.21 -12.55
N ASP A 23 -8.00 -4.22 -13.30
CA ASP A 23 -7.73 -4.11 -14.75
C ASP A 23 -9.02 -3.86 -15.57
N GLU A 24 -10.18 -4.04 -14.96
CA GLU A 24 -11.50 -3.70 -15.52
C GLU A 24 -11.94 -2.26 -15.18
N HIS A 25 -11.15 -1.53 -14.38
CA HIS A 25 -11.46 -0.14 -14.08
C HIS A 25 -11.36 0.73 -15.34
N LYS A 26 -12.33 1.66 -15.51
CA LYS A 26 -12.39 2.52 -16.71
C LYS A 26 -11.07 3.24 -17.00
N TRP A 27 -10.35 3.70 -15.97
CA TRP A 27 -9.06 4.37 -16.15
C TRP A 27 -8.03 3.46 -16.81
N PHE A 28 -7.97 2.19 -16.38
CA PHE A 28 -7.02 1.24 -16.96
C PHE A 28 -7.40 0.84 -18.38
N ILE A 29 -8.69 0.60 -18.63
CA ILE A 29 -9.21 0.31 -19.97
C ILE A 29 -8.86 1.44 -20.95
N GLU A 30 -9.03 2.70 -20.53
CA GLU A 30 -8.65 3.87 -21.34
C GLU A 30 -7.12 3.98 -21.49
N SER A 31 -6.36 3.83 -20.41
CA SER A 31 -4.90 3.91 -20.38
C SER A 31 -4.23 2.94 -21.37
N ARG A 32 -4.84 1.80 -21.66
CA ARG A 32 -4.33 0.78 -22.60
C ARG A 32 -4.58 1.07 -24.07
N LYS A 33 -5.48 2.03 -24.40
CA LYS A 33 -5.89 2.25 -25.79
C LYS A 33 -4.80 2.87 -26.64
N SER A 34 -4.06 3.81 -26.08
CA SER A 34 -2.94 4.47 -26.76
C SER A 34 -1.99 5.14 -25.76
N THR A 35 -0.79 5.48 -26.19
CA THR A 35 0.24 6.15 -25.38
C THR A 35 -0.05 7.62 -25.12
N ASP A 36 -0.95 8.23 -25.87
CA ASP A 36 -1.41 9.64 -25.78
C ASP A 36 -2.78 9.78 -25.09
N ASN A 37 -3.36 8.67 -24.60
CA ASN A 37 -4.62 8.71 -23.89
C ASN A 37 -4.51 9.53 -22.59
N PRO A 38 -5.49 10.37 -22.23
CA PRO A 38 -5.47 11.18 -21.00
C PRO A 38 -5.27 10.38 -19.70
N TYR A 39 -5.64 9.10 -19.68
CA TYR A 39 -5.45 8.19 -18.55
C TYR A 39 -4.15 7.41 -18.61
N ARG A 40 -3.31 7.64 -19.64
CA ARG A 40 -2.06 6.87 -19.79
C ARG A 40 -1.22 6.92 -18.52
N ASP A 41 -0.95 8.11 -18.03
CA ASP A 41 -0.10 8.36 -16.87
C ASP A 41 -0.81 8.15 -15.51
N TYR A 42 -2.03 7.61 -15.53
CA TYR A 42 -2.68 7.14 -14.29
C TYR A 42 -2.04 5.85 -13.76
N TYR A 43 -1.35 5.11 -14.64
CA TYR A 43 -0.64 3.88 -14.31
C TYR A 43 0.83 3.98 -14.70
N ILE A 44 1.63 3.07 -14.17
CA ILE A 44 3.06 3.07 -14.40
C ILE A 44 3.38 2.16 -15.58
N TRP A 45 3.76 2.78 -16.70
CA TRP A 45 4.12 2.12 -17.95
C TRP A 45 5.59 2.30 -18.28
N ARG A 46 6.25 1.24 -18.78
CA ARG A 46 7.64 1.30 -19.25
C ARG A 46 7.83 0.43 -20.48
N PRO A 47 8.70 0.82 -21.41
CA PRO A 47 9.14 -0.07 -22.49
C PRO A 47 10.02 -1.19 -21.93
N ALA A 48 10.26 -2.24 -22.71
CA ALA A 48 11.35 -3.16 -22.45
C ALA A 48 12.70 -2.42 -22.39
N LYS A 49 13.69 -3.02 -21.72
CA LYS A 49 15.08 -2.56 -21.83
C LYS A 49 15.59 -2.78 -23.26
N GLU A 50 16.73 -2.18 -23.62
CA GLU A 50 17.34 -2.30 -24.97
C GLU A 50 17.64 -3.75 -25.37
N ASP A 51 17.93 -4.60 -24.41
CA ASP A 51 18.16 -6.03 -24.59
C ASP A 51 16.87 -6.88 -24.65
N GLY A 52 15.71 -6.25 -24.60
CA GLY A 52 14.40 -6.89 -24.61
C GLY A 52 13.96 -7.42 -23.25
N SER A 53 14.74 -7.25 -22.19
CA SER A 53 14.35 -7.68 -20.83
C SER A 53 13.30 -6.76 -20.20
N LEU A 54 12.76 -7.21 -19.05
CA LEU A 54 11.77 -6.46 -18.28
C LEU A 54 12.31 -5.10 -17.83
N PRO A 55 11.44 -4.11 -17.59
CA PRO A 55 11.85 -2.76 -17.16
C PRO A 55 12.74 -2.74 -15.92
N ASN A 56 12.49 -3.64 -14.98
CA ASN A 56 13.36 -3.91 -13.83
C ASN A 56 13.11 -5.33 -13.27
N ASN A 57 13.83 -5.69 -12.22
CA ASN A 57 13.75 -7.00 -11.60
C ASN A 57 12.73 -7.10 -10.43
N TRP A 58 11.77 -6.19 -10.34
CA TRP A 58 10.79 -6.26 -9.27
C TRP A 58 9.86 -7.45 -9.42
N GLY A 59 9.57 -8.09 -8.29
CA GLY A 59 8.67 -9.23 -8.20
C GLY A 59 7.28 -8.86 -7.71
N SER A 60 6.31 -9.65 -8.14
CA SER A 60 4.94 -9.60 -7.65
C SER A 60 4.79 -10.33 -6.32
N CYS A 61 3.90 -9.86 -5.45
CA CYS A 61 3.51 -10.53 -4.22
C CYS A 61 3.03 -11.98 -4.46
N PHE A 62 2.38 -12.23 -5.61
CA PHE A 62 1.83 -13.53 -5.98
C PHE A 62 2.75 -14.36 -6.90
N SER A 63 4.04 -14.10 -6.85
CA SER A 63 5.09 -14.74 -7.65
C SER A 63 5.25 -14.18 -9.07
N GLY A 64 6.45 -14.37 -9.61
CA GLY A 64 6.83 -13.88 -10.92
C GLY A 64 7.17 -12.39 -10.95
N PRO A 65 7.35 -11.83 -12.15
CA PRO A 65 7.69 -10.42 -12.31
C PRO A 65 6.51 -9.52 -11.94
N ALA A 66 6.81 -8.27 -11.54
CA ALA A 66 5.82 -7.23 -11.31
C ALA A 66 5.45 -6.46 -12.60
N TRP A 67 5.83 -6.94 -13.75
CA TRP A 67 5.59 -6.32 -15.04
C TRP A 67 4.85 -7.26 -15.98
N GLU A 68 3.73 -6.78 -16.53
CA GLU A 68 2.95 -7.49 -17.54
C GLU A 68 2.96 -6.73 -18.86
N TYR A 69 3.22 -7.46 -19.95
CA TYR A 69 3.29 -6.89 -21.29
C TYR A 69 1.91 -6.61 -21.86
N ASP A 70 1.73 -5.42 -22.41
CA ASP A 70 0.52 -5.02 -23.15
C ASP A 70 0.84 -4.84 -24.63
N LYS A 71 0.32 -5.76 -25.45
CA LYS A 71 0.55 -5.76 -26.91
C LYS A 71 -0.07 -4.58 -27.65
N THR A 72 -1.04 -3.87 -27.03
CA THR A 72 -1.76 -2.77 -27.67
C THR A 72 -0.83 -1.56 -27.85
N THR A 73 0.01 -1.31 -26.87
CA THR A 73 0.92 -0.16 -26.86
C THR A 73 2.39 -0.55 -26.85
N ASP A 74 2.70 -1.85 -26.95
CA ASP A 74 4.06 -2.41 -26.94
C ASP A 74 4.86 -1.97 -25.70
N MET A 75 4.20 -1.99 -24.53
CA MET A 75 4.79 -1.58 -23.25
C MET A 75 4.40 -2.52 -22.13
N TYR A 76 5.10 -2.42 -21.01
CA TYR A 76 4.78 -3.12 -19.77
C TYR A 76 4.11 -2.19 -18.77
N PHE A 77 3.13 -2.70 -18.02
CA PHE A 77 2.58 -2.01 -16.86
C PHE A 77 3.00 -2.68 -15.55
N LEU A 78 3.18 -1.86 -14.51
CA LEU A 78 3.54 -2.34 -13.18
C LEU A 78 2.33 -2.92 -12.46
N HIS A 79 2.51 -4.07 -11.79
CA HIS A 79 1.56 -4.66 -10.85
C HIS A 79 2.30 -5.33 -9.69
N LEU A 80 2.37 -4.70 -8.53
CA LEU A 80 3.03 -5.31 -7.37
C LEU A 80 2.26 -6.50 -6.79
N PHE A 81 0.99 -6.67 -7.18
CA PHE A 81 0.13 -7.78 -6.81
C PHE A 81 -0.24 -8.61 -8.05
N SER A 82 -1.51 -8.91 -8.25
CA SER A 82 -1.95 -9.62 -9.46
C SER A 82 -1.82 -8.74 -10.70
N LYS A 83 -1.56 -9.34 -11.86
CA LYS A 83 -1.67 -8.65 -13.16
C LYS A 83 -3.05 -8.06 -13.43
N LYS A 84 -4.07 -8.46 -12.67
CA LYS A 84 -5.39 -7.84 -12.65
C LYS A 84 -5.49 -6.63 -11.71
N GLN A 85 -4.38 -6.21 -11.11
CA GLN A 85 -4.30 -5.11 -10.15
C GLN A 85 -3.17 -4.15 -10.55
N PRO A 86 -3.31 -3.43 -11.68
CA PRO A 86 -2.30 -2.49 -12.14
C PRO A 86 -2.09 -1.35 -11.15
N ASP A 87 -0.84 -1.02 -10.87
CA ASP A 87 -0.44 0.00 -9.90
C ASP A 87 -0.69 1.41 -10.44
N LEU A 88 -1.31 2.23 -9.60
CA LEU A 88 -1.55 3.66 -9.88
C LEU A 88 -0.25 4.47 -9.78
N ASN A 89 -0.14 5.46 -10.62
CA ASN A 89 0.96 6.42 -10.63
C ASN A 89 0.65 7.62 -9.72
N TRP A 90 1.04 7.54 -8.46
CA TRP A 90 0.82 8.61 -7.47
C TRP A 90 1.67 9.87 -7.71
N ASP A 91 2.71 9.81 -8.55
CA ASP A 91 3.42 11.01 -8.99
C ASP A 91 2.54 11.93 -9.84
N ASN A 92 1.49 11.35 -10.47
CA ASN A 92 0.51 12.10 -11.22
C ASN A 92 -0.49 12.81 -10.28
N PRO A 93 -0.54 14.15 -10.24
CA PRO A 93 -1.46 14.87 -9.35
C PRO A 93 -2.94 14.66 -9.69
N ALA A 94 -3.27 14.30 -10.95
CA ALA A 94 -4.65 13.98 -11.32
C ALA A 94 -5.14 12.70 -10.64
N VAL A 95 -4.27 11.68 -10.53
CA VAL A 95 -4.57 10.45 -9.78
C VAL A 95 -4.85 10.77 -8.31
N ARG A 96 -3.99 11.58 -7.68
CA ARG A 96 -4.20 11.99 -6.28
C ARG A 96 -5.51 12.73 -6.09
N GLN A 97 -5.82 13.69 -6.97
CA GLN A 97 -7.06 14.45 -6.87
C GLN A 97 -8.30 13.55 -7.01
N ASP A 98 -8.32 12.65 -7.99
CA ASP A 98 -9.43 11.71 -8.18
C ASP A 98 -9.62 10.77 -6.99
N VAL A 99 -8.51 10.34 -6.36
CA VAL A 99 -8.55 9.55 -5.12
C VAL A 99 -9.16 10.37 -3.98
N PHE A 100 -8.73 11.64 -3.79
CA PHE A 100 -9.27 12.50 -2.75
C PHE A 100 -10.74 12.83 -2.96
N ASP A 101 -11.17 13.02 -4.20
CA ASP A 101 -12.57 13.24 -4.55
C ASP A 101 -13.42 12.00 -4.23
N MET A 102 -12.94 10.80 -4.52
CA MET A 102 -13.58 9.55 -4.16
C MET A 102 -13.68 9.39 -2.64
N MET A 103 -12.61 9.68 -1.88
CA MET A 103 -12.63 9.64 -0.41
C MET A 103 -13.68 10.63 0.14
N ASN A 104 -13.68 11.87 -0.33
CA ASN A 104 -14.65 12.88 0.07
C ASN A 104 -16.10 12.47 -0.23
N TRP A 105 -16.32 11.77 -1.35
CA TRP A 105 -17.64 11.23 -1.67
C TRP A 105 -18.11 10.19 -0.66
N TRP A 106 -17.22 9.29 -0.21
CA TRP A 106 -17.55 8.33 0.83
C TRP A 106 -17.75 8.96 2.21
N LEU A 107 -16.92 9.95 2.58
CA LEU A 107 -17.09 10.71 3.82
C LEU A 107 -18.43 11.45 3.86
N LYS A 108 -18.83 12.09 2.76
CA LYS A 108 -20.16 12.72 2.62
C LYS A 108 -21.31 11.72 2.76
N LYS A 109 -21.11 10.44 2.47
CA LYS A 109 -22.09 9.38 2.71
C LYS A 109 -22.14 8.89 4.15
N GLY A 110 -21.23 9.33 4.98
CA GLY A 110 -21.19 9.01 6.41
C GLY A 110 -20.24 7.87 6.78
N VAL A 111 -19.25 7.55 5.98
CA VAL A 111 -18.16 6.65 6.39
C VAL A 111 -17.33 7.33 7.47
N ASP A 112 -17.00 6.61 8.55
CA ASP A 112 -16.34 7.14 9.73
C ASP A 112 -14.80 7.01 9.67
N GLY A 113 -14.25 6.35 8.65
CA GLY A 113 -12.82 6.20 8.51
C GLY A 113 -12.41 5.20 7.44
N PHE A 114 -11.09 5.04 7.31
CA PHE A 114 -10.50 4.16 6.30
C PHE A 114 -9.41 3.27 6.88
N ARG A 115 -9.46 1.97 6.53
CA ARG A 115 -8.29 1.09 6.54
C ARG A 115 -7.65 1.20 5.17
N MET A 116 -6.41 1.63 5.10
CA MET A 116 -5.72 1.94 3.85
C MET A 116 -4.83 0.77 3.44
N ASP A 117 -5.26 0.07 2.40
CA ASP A 117 -4.59 -1.10 1.84
C ASP A 117 -3.20 -0.73 1.32
N VAL A 118 -2.19 -1.45 1.77
CA VAL A 118 -0.76 -1.33 1.39
C VAL A 118 -0.27 0.10 1.15
N ILE A 119 -0.72 1.01 1.97
CA ILE A 119 -0.53 2.46 1.77
C ILE A 119 0.95 2.89 1.72
N SER A 120 1.84 2.11 2.30
CA SER A 120 3.28 2.36 2.22
C SER A 120 3.88 2.17 0.83
N LEU A 121 3.13 1.56 -0.11
CA LEU A 121 3.60 1.26 -1.46
C LEU A 121 3.21 2.30 -2.52
N ILE A 122 2.41 3.31 -2.18
CA ILE A 122 1.90 4.27 -3.17
C ILE A 122 2.99 5.14 -3.83
N SER A 123 4.08 5.43 -3.12
CA SER A 123 5.22 6.16 -3.67
C SER A 123 6.29 5.18 -4.15
N LYS A 124 6.55 5.18 -5.47
CA LYS A 124 7.60 4.36 -6.04
C LYS A 124 8.93 5.13 -6.05
N GLU A 125 10.04 4.39 -6.02
CA GLU A 125 11.37 5.00 -6.15
C GLU A 125 11.56 5.58 -7.56
N PRO A 126 12.02 6.83 -7.70
CA PRO A 126 12.26 7.44 -9.00
C PRO A 126 13.18 6.60 -9.89
N GLY A 127 12.83 6.48 -11.17
CA GLY A 127 13.58 5.66 -12.12
C GLY A 127 13.35 4.16 -11.98
N LEU A 128 12.66 3.68 -10.95
CA LEU A 128 12.32 2.27 -10.73
C LEU A 128 13.57 1.35 -10.85
N PRO A 129 14.63 1.58 -10.06
CA PRO A 129 15.89 0.86 -10.20
C PRO A 129 15.75 -0.64 -9.88
N ASP A 130 16.64 -1.44 -10.46
CA ASP A 130 16.79 -2.83 -10.04
C ASP A 130 17.17 -2.90 -8.55
N LYS A 131 16.71 -3.93 -7.85
CA LYS A 131 16.95 -4.18 -6.43
C LYS A 131 17.61 -5.54 -6.23
N GLU A 132 18.10 -5.79 -5.01
CA GLU A 132 18.67 -7.08 -4.66
C GLU A 132 17.63 -8.19 -4.89
N PRO A 133 17.95 -9.18 -5.73
CA PRO A 133 17.01 -10.25 -6.04
C PRO A 133 16.84 -11.20 -4.86
N GLY A 134 15.60 -11.63 -4.64
CA GLY A 134 15.28 -12.72 -3.72
C GLY A 134 15.54 -14.10 -4.34
N ILE A 135 15.07 -15.13 -3.63
CA ILE A 135 15.30 -16.54 -3.99
C ILE A 135 14.82 -16.89 -5.41
N ASN A 136 13.76 -16.22 -5.88
CA ASN A 136 13.14 -16.47 -7.19
C ASN A 136 13.73 -15.61 -8.32
N GLY A 137 14.85 -14.93 -8.09
CA GLY A 137 15.50 -14.07 -9.09
C GLY A 137 14.86 -12.68 -9.25
N TYR A 138 13.75 -12.41 -8.58
CA TYR A 138 13.10 -11.11 -8.52
C TYR A 138 13.25 -10.49 -7.14
N ALA A 139 13.32 -9.16 -7.08
CA ALA A 139 13.24 -8.44 -5.81
C ALA A 139 11.84 -8.61 -5.19
N THR A 140 11.74 -8.51 -3.86
CA THR A 140 10.45 -8.65 -3.18
C THR A 140 9.49 -7.51 -3.56
N PHE A 141 8.18 -7.76 -3.56
CA PHE A 141 7.15 -6.78 -3.96
C PHE A 141 7.17 -5.48 -3.14
N ASN A 142 7.67 -5.54 -1.90
CA ASN A 142 7.72 -4.40 -0.99
C ASN A 142 9.02 -3.57 -1.06
N VAL A 143 9.86 -3.78 -2.08
CA VAL A 143 11.12 -3.02 -2.27
C VAL A 143 10.90 -1.52 -2.48
N SER A 144 9.69 -1.12 -2.84
CA SER A 144 9.29 0.28 -2.96
C SER A 144 8.50 0.80 -1.75
N ALA A 145 8.45 0.04 -0.65
CA ALA A 145 7.77 0.51 0.56
C ALA A 145 8.47 1.75 1.13
N ASN A 146 7.67 2.65 1.68
CA ASN A 146 8.13 3.92 2.26
C ASN A 146 8.93 4.77 1.24
N GLY A 147 8.48 4.80 -0.01
CA GLY A 147 9.11 5.58 -1.06
C GLY A 147 9.19 7.07 -0.75
N PRO A 148 10.01 7.84 -1.51
CA PRO A 148 10.47 9.16 -1.10
C PRO A 148 9.36 10.20 -0.89
N HIS A 149 8.23 10.06 -1.59
CA HIS A 149 7.11 11.01 -1.52
C HIS A 149 5.90 10.50 -0.72
N VAL A 150 5.98 9.32 -0.06
CA VAL A 150 4.82 8.75 0.63
C VAL A 150 4.23 9.67 1.68
N HIS A 151 5.08 10.31 2.49
CA HIS A 151 4.64 11.22 3.54
C HIS A 151 4.04 12.52 2.97
N GLU A 152 4.58 13.03 1.86
CA GLU A 152 4.01 14.18 1.14
C GLU A 152 2.59 13.87 0.64
N TYR A 153 2.39 12.70 0.04
CA TYR A 153 1.09 12.25 -0.47
C TYR A 153 0.08 12.04 0.66
N LEU A 154 0.51 11.50 1.80
CA LEU A 154 -0.37 11.31 2.96
C LEU A 154 -0.75 12.63 3.62
N GLN A 155 0.17 13.59 3.69
CA GLN A 155 -0.12 14.93 4.18
C GLN A 155 -1.07 15.68 3.24
N GLU A 156 -0.91 15.54 1.93
CA GLU A 156 -1.85 16.08 0.94
C GLU A 156 -3.23 15.41 1.10
N MET A 157 -3.28 14.09 1.25
CA MET A 157 -4.52 13.33 1.52
C MET A 157 -5.21 13.82 2.79
N ARG A 158 -4.44 14.06 3.87
CA ARG A 158 -4.99 14.58 5.12
C ARG A 158 -5.64 15.94 4.90
N GLN A 159 -4.96 16.86 4.24
CA GLN A 159 -5.45 18.21 3.97
C GLN A 159 -6.64 18.23 3.03
N LYS A 160 -6.64 17.40 1.98
CA LYS A 160 -7.65 17.41 0.91
C LYS A 160 -8.90 16.59 1.21
N ALA A 161 -8.78 15.56 2.05
CA ALA A 161 -9.88 14.63 2.34
C ALA A 161 -10.10 14.43 3.84
N LEU A 162 -9.14 13.93 4.60
CA LEU A 162 -9.39 13.44 5.96
C LEU A 162 -9.76 14.54 6.96
N ASN A 163 -9.26 15.77 6.78
CA ASN A 163 -9.64 16.90 7.65
C ASN A 163 -11.07 17.41 7.43
N ASN A 164 -11.77 16.91 6.41
CA ASN A 164 -13.13 17.32 6.10
C ASN A 164 -14.19 16.60 6.97
N ALA A 165 -13.78 15.63 7.80
CA ALA A 165 -14.67 14.88 8.68
C ALA A 165 -13.90 14.38 9.92
N ASP A 166 -14.63 14.01 10.96
CA ASP A 166 -14.09 13.30 12.12
C ASP A 166 -13.83 11.85 11.72
N THR A 167 -12.62 11.55 11.29
CA THR A 167 -12.24 10.25 10.73
C THR A 167 -11.20 9.55 11.57
N ILE A 168 -11.28 8.20 11.57
CA ILE A 168 -10.21 7.35 12.05
C ILE A 168 -9.54 6.63 10.87
N THR A 169 -8.22 6.56 10.85
CA THR A 169 -7.45 5.94 9.77
C THR A 169 -6.43 4.96 10.30
N VAL A 170 -6.29 3.83 9.61
CA VAL A 170 -5.25 2.85 9.86
C VAL A 170 -4.59 2.45 8.53
N GLY A 171 -3.27 2.61 8.44
CA GLY A 171 -2.50 2.25 7.26
C GLY A 171 -1.96 0.82 7.38
N GLU A 172 -2.15 0.03 6.34
CA GLU A 172 -1.43 -1.23 6.20
C GLU A 172 -0.02 -0.97 5.66
N CYS A 173 0.99 -1.19 6.50
CA CYS A 173 2.38 -0.89 6.20
C CYS A 173 3.23 -2.16 6.40
N SER A 174 3.23 -3.05 5.41
CA SER A 174 4.06 -4.25 5.43
C SER A 174 5.55 -3.89 5.51
N GLY A 175 6.27 -4.51 6.43
CA GLY A 175 7.71 -4.26 6.62
C GLY A 175 8.05 -2.90 7.27
N VAL A 176 7.06 -2.18 7.80
CA VAL A 176 7.31 -0.92 8.50
C VAL A 176 8.16 -1.13 9.75
N THR A 177 9.18 -0.31 9.92
CA THR A 177 9.95 -0.23 11.17
C THR A 177 9.26 0.66 12.19
N LEU A 178 9.66 0.55 13.46
CA LEU A 178 9.14 1.42 14.51
C LEU A 178 9.37 2.91 14.21
N GLU A 179 10.52 3.26 13.64
CA GLU A 179 10.86 4.65 13.31
C GLU A 179 10.02 5.17 12.13
N GLU A 180 9.75 4.33 11.12
CA GLU A 180 8.84 4.70 10.05
C GLU A 180 7.40 4.84 10.57
N ALA A 181 6.94 3.93 11.43
CA ALA A 181 5.60 3.99 12.01
C ALA A 181 5.33 5.31 12.75
N LYS A 182 6.37 5.84 13.44
CA LYS A 182 6.28 7.16 14.10
C LYS A 182 6.06 8.31 13.12
N LYS A 183 6.57 8.20 11.88
CA LYS A 183 6.33 9.23 10.86
C LYS A 183 4.89 9.21 10.37
N TYR A 184 4.36 8.00 10.10
CA TYR A 184 2.98 7.81 9.61
C TYR A 184 1.90 8.23 10.61
N ALA A 185 2.12 7.96 11.92
CA ALA A 185 1.05 7.97 12.91
C ALA A 185 1.37 8.83 14.15
N ARG A 186 2.05 9.95 13.95
CA ARG A 186 2.34 10.89 15.04
C ARG A 186 1.08 11.55 15.55
N SER A 187 1.10 11.89 16.83
CA SER A 187 0.00 12.56 17.52
C SER A 187 -0.32 13.98 17.01
N ASP A 188 0.56 14.58 16.17
CA ASP A 188 0.27 15.84 15.47
C ASP A 188 -0.71 15.68 14.30
N GLU A 189 -1.15 14.45 14.03
CA GLU A 189 -2.18 14.06 13.06
C GLU A 189 -1.98 14.60 11.64
N LYS A 190 -0.74 14.73 11.21
CA LYS A 190 -0.47 15.21 9.84
C LYS A 190 -0.72 14.19 8.74
N GLU A 191 -0.79 12.91 9.11
CA GLU A 191 -0.98 11.80 8.17
C GLU A 191 -2.11 10.88 8.66
N LEU A 192 -1.76 9.74 9.28
CA LEU A 192 -2.70 8.71 9.73
C LEU A 192 -2.82 8.73 11.26
N ASN A 193 -3.88 8.11 11.79
CA ASN A 193 -4.01 7.92 13.23
C ASN A 193 -3.17 6.75 13.73
N MET A 194 -3.05 5.67 12.94
CA MET A 194 -2.27 4.48 13.29
C MET A 194 -1.83 3.71 12.05
N VAL A 195 -0.90 2.78 12.23
CA VAL A 195 -0.49 1.81 11.20
C VAL A 195 -0.55 0.41 11.76
N PHE A 196 -0.89 -0.56 10.91
CA PHE A 196 -0.67 -1.98 11.19
C PHE A 196 0.79 -2.34 10.99
N GLN A 197 1.42 -2.85 12.02
CA GLN A 197 2.72 -3.50 11.94
C GLN A 197 2.56 -5.02 11.84
N PHE A 198 3.49 -5.67 11.16
CA PHE A 198 3.43 -7.10 10.85
C PHE A 198 4.57 -7.91 11.47
N GLU A 199 5.51 -7.29 12.14
CA GLU A 199 6.71 -7.96 12.63
C GLU A 199 6.43 -9.18 13.52
N HIS A 200 5.35 -9.12 14.31
CA HIS A 200 4.92 -10.25 15.13
C HIS A 200 4.41 -11.44 14.31
N MET A 201 4.03 -11.22 13.05
CA MET A 201 3.59 -12.27 12.14
C MET A 201 4.73 -13.15 11.63
N ASP A 202 5.97 -12.68 11.75
CA ASP A 202 7.16 -13.37 11.22
C ASP A 202 7.96 -14.11 12.30
N VAL A 203 7.44 -14.19 13.52
CA VAL A 203 8.15 -14.81 14.67
C VAL A 203 8.45 -16.31 14.50
N ASP A 204 7.71 -16.98 13.66
CA ASP A 204 7.85 -18.39 13.30
C ASP A 204 8.32 -18.59 11.85
N SER A 205 8.58 -17.50 11.12
CA SER A 205 9.13 -17.58 9.77
C SER A 205 10.61 -17.95 9.77
N ASP A 206 11.04 -18.60 8.72
CA ASP A 206 12.45 -18.91 8.44
C ASP A 206 12.95 -17.99 7.31
N GLU A 207 14.22 -17.59 7.38
CA GLU A 207 14.80 -16.67 6.38
C GLU A 207 14.81 -17.25 4.95
N LYS A 208 14.88 -18.60 4.83
CA LYS A 208 14.90 -19.29 3.53
C LYS A 208 13.56 -19.89 3.13
N ALA A 209 12.87 -20.51 4.07
CA ALA A 209 11.59 -21.19 3.83
C ALA A 209 10.36 -20.28 4.00
N GLY A 210 10.57 -19.06 4.50
CA GLY A 210 9.48 -18.14 4.79
C GLY A 210 8.53 -18.71 5.86
N LYS A 211 7.23 -18.57 5.61
CA LYS A 211 6.19 -19.08 6.53
C LYS A 211 5.96 -20.60 6.43
N TRP A 212 6.40 -21.21 5.34
CA TRP A 212 6.27 -22.67 5.13
C TRP A 212 7.42 -23.42 5.80
N THR A 213 7.43 -23.38 7.14
CA THR A 213 8.49 -23.94 7.96
C THR A 213 7.90 -24.72 9.14
N THR A 214 8.68 -25.65 9.70
CA THR A 214 8.34 -26.36 10.94
C THR A 214 8.84 -25.62 12.19
N ARG A 215 9.38 -24.41 12.04
CA ARG A 215 9.86 -23.59 13.15
C ARG A 215 8.70 -23.27 14.08
N LYS A 216 8.89 -23.56 15.36
CA LYS A 216 7.90 -23.23 16.39
C LYS A 216 8.05 -21.77 16.81
N MET A 217 6.92 -21.10 17.06
CA MET A 217 6.91 -19.76 17.60
C MET A 217 7.61 -19.69 18.97
N ASP A 218 8.55 -18.75 19.12
CA ASP A 218 9.14 -18.42 20.43
C ASP A 218 8.31 -17.30 21.09
N LEU A 219 7.55 -17.65 22.12
CA LEU A 219 6.72 -16.71 22.89
C LEU A 219 7.54 -15.57 23.52
N ARG A 220 8.82 -15.80 23.85
CA ARG A 220 9.69 -14.74 24.39
C ARG A 220 10.01 -13.72 23.32
N ASN A 221 10.23 -14.17 22.09
CA ASN A 221 10.45 -13.29 20.93
C ASN A 221 9.19 -12.48 20.61
N LEU A 222 8.04 -13.13 20.54
CA LEU A 222 6.75 -12.47 20.39
C LEU A 222 6.55 -11.38 21.46
N LYS A 223 6.77 -11.71 22.73
CA LYS A 223 6.65 -10.73 23.82
C LYS A 223 7.63 -9.56 23.67
N LYS A 224 8.86 -9.79 23.22
CA LYS A 224 9.84 -8.73 22.95
C LYS A 224 9.35 -7.78 21.86
N ILE A 225 8.84 -8.31 20.75
CA ILE A 225 8.31 -7.53 19.63
C ILE A 225 7.13 -6.66 20.10
N LEU A 226 6.12 -7.27 20.70
CA LEU A 226 4.94 -6.53 21.18
C LEU A 226 5.30 -5.46 22.22
N THR A 227 6.20 -5.78 23.16
CA THR A 227 6.67 -4.81 24.17
C THR A 227 7.45 -3.67 23.54
N ARG A 228 8.30 -3.94 22.55
CA ARG A 228 9.07 -2.91 21.85
C ARG A 228 8.15 -1.94 21.11
N TRP A 229 7.16 -2.44 20.37
CA TRP A 229 6.19 -1.63 19.67
C TRP A 229 5.34 -0.79 20.64
N GLN A 230 4.83 -1.39 21.71
CA GLN A 230 4.05 -0.69 22.72
C GLN A 230 4.85 0.45 23.37
N LYS A 231 6.08 0.17 23.81
CA LYS A 231 6.93 1.20 24.44
C LYS A 231 7.44 2.24 23.45
N GLY A 232 7.74 1.82 22.23
CA GLY A 232 8.31 2.71 21.23
C GLY A 232 7.32 3.70 20.64
N LEU A 233 6.02 3.39 20.65
CA LEU A 233 4.94 4.29 20.22
C LEU A 233 4.25 5.02 21.39
N GLN A 234 4.56 4.65 22.63
CA GLN A 234 3.97 5.29 23.80
C GLN A 234 4.16 6.81 23.73
N ASP A 235 3.10 7.56 23.98
CA ASP A 235 3.04 9.03 23.97
C ASP A 235 3.36 9.69 22.61
N ILE A 236 3.56 8.89 21.55
CA ILE A 236 3.88 9.38 20.19
C ILE A 236 2.74 9.06 19.22
N ALA A 237 2.26 7.81 19.23
CA ALA A 237 1.26 7.30 18.30
C ALA A 237 0.45 6.15 18.90
N TRP A 238 -0.70 5.87 18.29
CA TRP A 238 -1.49 4.70 18.66
C TRP A 238 -0.80 3.44 18.12
N ASN A 239 -0.62 2.46 19.02
CA ASN A 239 -0.12 1.15 18.63
C ASN A 239 -1.25 0.28 18.08
N SER A 240 -1.09 -0.25 16.89
CA SER A 240 -2.02 -1.17 16.26
C SER A 240 -1.28 -2.36 15.68
N LEU A 241 -1.81 -3.55 15.87
CA LEU A 241 -1.27 -4.77 15.25
C LEU A 241 -2.26 -5.28 14.21
N CYS A 242 -1.74 -5.80 13.12
CA CYS A 242 -2.53 -6.64 12.24
C CYS A 242 -2.72 -8.00 12.90
N LEU A 243 -3.93 -8.29 13.34
CA LEU A 243 -4.35 -9.65 13.65
C LEU A 243 -4.93 -10.25 12.37
N LEU A 244 -4.06 -10.52 11.41
CA LEU A 244 -4.48 -11.20 10.20
C LEU A 244 -4.85 -12.61 10.58
N TYR A 245 -6.14 -12.86 10.58
CA TYR A 245 -6.68 -14.17 10.76
C TYR A 245 -6.47 -14.95 9.44
N THR A 246 -5.39 -15.70 9.39
CA THR A 246 -5.26 -16.74 8.38
C THR A 246 -5.79 -18.02 8.98
N SER A 247 -7.05 -18.29 8.68
CA SER A 247 -7.63 -19.62 8.85
C SER A 247 -7.03 -20.58 7.84
#